data_3d48c512698b6620e932c8ad4c89cddb
#
_entry.id   3d48c512698b6620e932c8ad4c89cddb
#
_cell.length_a   1.000
_cell.length_b   1.000
_cell.length_c   1.000
_cell.angle_alpha   90.00
_cell.angle_beta   90.00
_cell.angle_gamma   90.00
#
_symmetry.space_group_name_H-M   'P 1'
#
loop_
_entity.id
_entity.type
_entity.pdbx_description
1 polymer ?
#
loop_
_entity_poly.entity_id
_entity_poly.type
_entity_poly.pdbx_seq_one_letter_code
_entity_poly.pdbx_strand_id
1 'polypeptide(L)'
;MSNLSPDFVLPENFCANPQEAWTIPARFYTDQNAFEHEKENVFAKSWICVAHSSELANANDYVTREIIGESIALVRGRDKVLRAFYNVCPHRGHQLLSGEGKAKNVITCPYHAWAFKLDGNLAHARNCENVANFDSDKAQLVPVRLEEYAGFVFINMDPNATSVEDQLPGLGAKVLEACPEVHDLKLAARFTTRTPANWKNIVDNYLECYHCGPAHPGFSDSVQVDRYWHTMHGNWTLQYGFAKPSEQSFKFEEGTDAAFHGFWLWPCTMLNVTPIKGMMTVIYEFPVDSETTLQNYDIYFTNEELTDEQKSLIEWYRDVFRPEDLRLVESVQKGLKSRGYRGQGRIMADSSGSGISEHGIAHFHNLLAQVFKD
;
A
#
# COMPACT_ATOMS: atom_id res chain seq x y z
N MET A 1 -12.89 -20.44 14.47
CA MET A 1 -13.47 -19.48 15.44
C MET A 1 -12.31 -18.82 16.12
N SER A 2 -11.95 -17.62 15.69
CA SER A 2 -10.91 -16.83 16.32
C SER A 2 -11.42 -16.37 17.68
N ASN A 3 -10.87 -16.93 18.76
CA ASN A 3 -11.07 -16.37 20.09
C ASN A 3 -10.33 -15.04 20.15
N LEU A 4 -10.94 -13.97 19.59
CA LEU A 4 -10.53 -12.61 19.93
C LEU A 4 -10.58 -12.50 21.45
N SER A 5 -9.48 -12.04 22.04
CA SER A 5 -9.49 -11.66 23.46
C SER A 5 -10.65 -10.69 23.68
N PRO A 6 -11.38 -10.79 24.80
CA PRO A 6 -12.45 -9.84 25.14
C PRO A 6 -11.99 -8.36 25.10
N ASP A 7 -10.71 -8.12 25.04
CA ASP A 7 -10.09 -6.79 24.96
C ASP A 7 -10.25 -6.08 23.60
N PHE A 8 -10.63 -6.79 22.52
CA PHE A 8 -10.81 -6.20 21.18
C PHE A 8 -12.28 -5.94 20.80
N VAL A 9 -13.15 -5.86 21.80
CA VAL A 9 -14.51 -5.38 21.58
C VAL A 9 -14.49 -3.87 21.38
N LEU A 10 -15.13 -3.40 20.31
CA LEU A 10 -15.33 -1.97 20.11
C LEU A 10 -16.12 -1.37 21.29
N PRO A 11 -15.78 -0.16 21.74
CA PRO A 11 -16.46 0.47 22.84
C PRO A 11 -17.93 0.80 22.49
N GLU A 12 -18.81 0.87 23.48
CA GLU A 12 -20.24 1.19 23.30
C GLU A 12 -20.47 2.56 22.62
N ASN A 13 -19.53 3.49 22.77
CA ASN A 13 -19.56 4.80 22.14
C ASN A 13 -18.99 4.81 20.71
N PHE A 14 -18.61 3.67 20.15
CA PHE A 14 -18.22 3.61 18.74
C PHE A 14 -19.42 3.96 17.85
N CYS A 15 -19.30 5.04 17.10
CA CYS A 15 -20.36 5.59 16.27
C CYS A 15 -19.92 5.66 14.82
N ALA A 16 -20.73 5.10 13.92
CA ALA A 16 -20.47 5.13 12.48
C ALA A 16 -20.77 6.50 11.86
N ASN A 17 -21.51 7.39 12.53
CA ASN A 17 -21.73 8.76 12.06
C ASN A 17 -20.45 9.60 12.26
N PRO A 18 -19.79 10.07 11.19
CA PRO A 18 -18.53 10.81 11.29
C PRO A 18 -18.62 12.03 12.24
N GLN A 19 -19.75 12.73 12.24
CA GLN A 19 -19.94 13.93 13.07
C GLN A 19 -20.01 13.67 14.58
N GLU A 20 -20.19 12.42 14.98
CA GLU A 20 -20.27 11.98 16.39
C GLU A 20 -19.13 11.02 16.74
N ALA A 21 -18.34 10.59 15.75
CA ALA A 21 -17.36 9.53 15.88
C ALA A 21 -16.17 9.89 16.77
N TRP A 22 -15.64 8.86 17.39
CA TRP A 22 -14.34 8.85 18.06
C TRP A 22 -13.42 7.86 17.34
N THR A 23 -12.13 8.04 17.48
CA THR A 23 -11.16 7.09 16.92
C THR A 23 -11.38 5.70 17.52
N ILE A 24 -10.93 4.64 16.83
CA ILE A 24 -10.80 3.34 17.48
C ILE A 24 -9.84 3.46 18.66
N PRO A 25 -10.00 2.62 19.71
CA PRO A 25 -9.16 2.70 20.90
C PRO A 25 -7.66 2.52 20.63
N ALA A 26 -6.83 3.24 21.37
CA ALA A 26 -5.36 3.21 21.25
C ALA A 26 -4.78 1.79 21.26
N ARG A 27 -5.40 0.83 21.99
CA ARG A 27 -4.94 -0.56 22.04
C ARG A 27 -4.94 -1.24 20.66
N PHE A 28 -5.80 -0.83 19.73
CA PHE A 28 -5.80 -1.36 18.36
C PHE A 28 -4.54 -0.96 17.57
N TYR A 29 -3.84 0.10 18.00
CA TYR A 29 -2.60 0.56 17.39
C TYR A 29 -1.33 0.06 18.08
N THR A 30 -1.47 -0.50 19.29
CA THR A 30 -0.30 -0.79 20.15
C THR A 30 -0.22 -2.25 20.61
N ASP A 31 -1.28 -3.02 20.44
CA ASP A 31 -1.34 -4.42 20.87
C ASP A 31 -1.00 -5.37 19.71
N GLN A 32 -0.05 -6.27 19.96
CA GLN A 32 0.38 -7.26 18.96
C GLN A 32 -0.73 -8.25 18.60
N ASN A 33 -1.63 -8.58 19.53
CA ASN A 33 -2.74 -9.49 19.21
C ASN A 33 -3.76 -8.85 18.26
N ALA A 34 -3.97 -7.52 18.34
CA ALA A 34 -4.76 -6.80 17.33
C ALA A 34 -4.11 -6.93 15.95
N PHE A 35 -2.80 -6.76 15.89
CA PHE A 35 -2.06 -6.92 14.65
C PHE A 35 -2.12 -8.35 14.09
N GLU A 36 -1.96 -9.38 14.93
CA GLU A 36 -2.10 -10.78 14.46
C GLU A 36 -3.51 -11.05 13.91
N HIS A 37 -4.55 -10.46 14.51
CA HIS A 37 -5.90 -10.54 13.96
C HIS A 37 -6.01 -9.82 12.60
N GLU A 38 -5.42 -8.65 12.46
CA GLU A 38 -5.39 -7.89 11.21
C GLU A 38 -4.64 -8.64 10.08
N LYS A 39 -3.55 -9.34 10.40
CA LYS A 39 -2.84 -10.16 9.42
C LYS A 39 -3.79 -11.15 8.74
N GLU A 40 -4.58 -11.87 9.51
CA GLU A 40 -5.47 -12.92 9.01
C GLU A 40 -6.77 -12.38 8.39
N ASN A 41 -7.30 -11.27 8.92
CA ASN A 41 -8.64 -10.81 8.56
C ASN A 41 -8.66 -9.53 7.71
N VAL A 42 -7.55 -8.80 7.64
CA VAL A 42 -7.36 -7.66 6.74
C VAL A 42 -6.42 -8.06 5.60
N PHE A 43 -5.14 -8.24 5.90
CA PHE A 43 -4.10 -8.33 4.88
C PHE A 43 -4.17 -9.63 4.06
N ALA A 44 -4.42 -10.79 4.70
CA ALA A 44 -4.54 -12.05 3.99
C ALA A 44 -5.78 -12.15 3.09
N LYS A 45 -6.80 -11.32 3.32
CA LYS A 45 -8.07 -11.31 2.57
C LYS A 45 -8.25 -10.14 1.62
N SER A 46 -7.35 -9.16 1.64
CA SER A 46 -7.44 -7.96 0.81
C SER A 46 -6.52 -8.04 -0.40
N TRP A 47 -6.86 -7.32 -1.45
CA TRP A 47 -5.95 -7.05 -2.54
C TRP A 47 -4.91 -6.03 -2.11
N ILE A 48 -3.65 -6.44 -2.09
CA ILE A 48 -2.51 -5.60 -1.74
C ILE A 48 -1.81 -5.16 -3.03
N CYS A 49 -1.74 -3.87 -3.26
CA CYS A 49 -0.92 -3.32 -4.34
C CYS A 49 0.56 -3.47 -3.98
N VAL A 50 1.36 -4.05 -4.86
CA VAL A 50 2.75 -4.46 -4.54
C VAL A 50 3.79 -3.93 -5.50
N ALA A 51 3.39 -3.49 -6.70
CA ALA A 51 4.29 -2.94 -7.71
C ALA A 51 3.50 -2.15 -8.77
N HIS A 52 4.18 -1.30 -9.52
CA HIS A 52 3.69 -0.83 -10.81
C HIS A 52 4.05 -1.85 -11.90
N SER A 53 3.17 -2.03 -12.91
CA SER A 53 3.37 -3.04 -13.96
C SER A 53 4.69 -2.86 -14.75
N SER A 54 5.22 -1.64 -14.82
CA SER A 54 6.51 -1.37 -15.49
C SER A 54 7.70 -2.03 -14.81
N GLU A 55 7.63 -2.34 -13.52
CA GLU A 55 8.70 -3.04 -12.80
C GLU A 55 8.84 -4.51 -13.24
N LEU A 56 7.78 -5.05 -13.85
CA LEU A 56 7.66 -6.46 -14.25
C LEU A 56 7.28 -6.57 -15.75
N ALA A 57 7.70 -5.61 -16.58
CA ALA A 57 7.26 -5.50 -17.97
C ALA A 57 7.84 -6.57 -18.89
N ASN A 58 9.05 -7.05 -18.61
CA ASN A 58 9.78 -7.93 -19.51
C ASN A 58 9.77 -9.38 -19.00
N ALA A 59 9.84 -10.32 -19.94
CA ALA A 59 10.03 -11.72 -19.59
C ALA A 59 11.23 -11.90 -18.65
N ASN A 60 11.07 -12.74 -17.65
CA ASN A 60 12.01 -13.05 -16.58
C ASN A 60 12.19 -11.94 -15.51
N ASP A 61 11.56 -10.77 -15.62
CA ASP A 61 11.57 -9.80 -14.53
C ASP A 61 10.96 -10.43 -13.27
N TYR A 62 11.56 -10.17 -12.13
CA TYR A 62 11.00 -10.56 -10.83
C TYR A 62 11.20 -9.46 -9.78
N VAL A 63 10.30 -9.43 -8.83
CA VAL A 63 10.43 -8.68 -7.58
C VAL A 63 9.98 -9.54 -6.41
N THR A 64 10.54 -9.31 -5.22
CA THR A 64 10.07 -9.90 -3.98
C THR A 64 9.49 -8.84 -3.06
N ARG A 65 8.45 -9.19 -2.31
CA ARG A 65 7.82 -8.31 -1.31
C ARG A 65 7.60 -9.09 -0.01
N GLU A 66 7.91 -8.44 1.10
CA GLU A 66 7.60 -8.97 2.43
C GLU A 66 6.28 -8.34 2.90
N ILE A 67 5.26 -9.15 3.12
CA ILE A 67 3.90 -8.72 3.47
C ILE A 67 3.44 -9.52 4.67
N ILE A 68 3.23 -8.86 5.82
CA ILE A 68 2.78 -9.47 7.09
C ILE A 68 3.62 -10.69 7.52
N GLY A 69 4.91 -10.70 7.19
CA GLY A 69 5.83 -11.79 7.50
C GLY A 69 5.92 -12.87 6.43
N GLU A 70 5.13 -12.80 5.37
CA GLU A 70 5.22 -13.69 4.21
C GLU A 70 6.09 -13.06 3.11
N SER A 71 7.03 -13.84 2.60
CA SER A 71 7.82 -13.44 1.43
C SER A 71 7.12 -13.90 0.16
N ILE A 72 6.78 -12.97 -0.73
CA ILE A 72 6.09 -13.23 -2.00
C ILE A 72 7.02 -12.89 -3.17
N ALA A 73 7.17 -13.81 -4.10
CA ALA A 73 7.90 -13.60 -5.35
C ALA A 73 6.92 -13.41 -6.51
N LEU A 74 7.05 -12.29 -7.22
CA LEU A 74 6.33 -12.00 -8.46
C LEU A 74 7.28 -12.21 -9.62
N VAL A 75 6.89 -12.98 -10.63
CA VAL A 75 7.76 -13.34 -11.76
C VAL A 75 6.99 -13.27 -13.06
N ARG A 76 7.51 -12.52 -14.04
CA ARG A 76 7.00 -12.53 -15.42
C ARG A 76 7.58 -13.74 -16.16
N GLY A 77 6.75 -14.71 -16.50
CA GLY A 77 7.15 -15.88 -17.26
C GLY A 77 7.62 -15.54 -18.69
N ARG A 78 8.25 -16.49 -19.37
CA ARG A 78 8.59 -16.36 -20.80
C ARG A 78 7.38 -16.29 -21.71
N ASP A 79 6.27 -16.84 -21.27
CA ASP A 79 4.94 -16.73 -21.86
C ASP A 79 4.30 -15.35 -21.65
N LYS A 80 5.03 -14.41 -21.04
CA LYS A 80 4.60 -13.06 -20.66
C LYS A 80 3.49 -13.02 -19.59
N VAL A 81 3.13 -14.15 -19.00
CA VAL A 81 2.17 -14.21 -17.90
C VAL A 81 2.88 -13.87 -16.60
N LEU A 82 2.35 -12.91 -15.86
CA LEU A 82 2.81 -12.56 -14.52
C LEU A 82 2.19 -13.50 -13.50
N ARG A 83 3.00 -14.02 -12.57
CA ARG A 83 2.58 -14.94 -11.52
C ARG A 83 3.18 -14.53 -10.19
N ALA A 84 2.50 -14.87 -9.11
CA ALA A 84 3.01 -14.71 -7.76
C ALA A 84 3.02 -16.07 -7.03
N PHE A 85 4.03 -16.25 -6.18
CA PHE A 85 4.22 -17.45 -5.37
C PHE A 85 4.69 -17.07 -3.97
N TYR A 86 4.35 -17.86 -2.97
CA TYR A 86 5.10 -17.82 -1.73
C TYR A 86 6.57 -18.15 -2.04
N ASN A 87 7.46 -17.26 -1.65
CA ASN A 87 8.89 -17.29 -2.00
C ASN A 87 9.66 -18.31 -1.14
N VAL A 88 9.20 -19.53 -1.12
CA VAL A 88 9.70 -20.59 -0.25
C VAL A 88 9.83 -21.91 -1.02
N CYS A 89 10.96 -22.59 -0.83
CA CYS A 89 11.19 -23.93 -1.37
C CYS A 89 10.39 -24.97 -0.57
N PRO A 90 9.50 -25.75 -1.19
CA PRO A 90 8.67 -26.74 -0.49
C PRO A 90 9.47 -27.91 0.10
N HIS A 91 10.78 -28.04 -0.23
CA HIS A 91 11.63 -29.07 0.34
C HIS A 91 11.91 -28.85 1.82
N ARG A 92 12.51 -27.70 2.19
CA ARG A 92 12.93 -27.38 3.57
C ARG A 92 12.87 -25.89 3.90
N GLY A 93 11.92 -25.17 3.30
CA GLY A 93 11.58 -23.80 3.68
C GLY A 93 12.61 -22.71 3.33
N HIS A 94 13.61 -23.00 2.45
CA HIS A 94 14.58 -21.98 2.08
C HIS A 94 13.94 -20.94 1.14
N GLN A 95 14.19 -19.65 1.38
CA GLN A 95 13.80 -18.56 0.48
C GLN A 95 14.48 -18.71 -0.89
N LEU A 96 13.76 -18.42 -1.98
CA LEU A 96 14.22 -18.72 -3.34
C LEU A 96 14.83 -17.50 -4.05
N LEU A 97 14.19 -16.35 -3.95
CA LEU A 97 14.57 -15.10 -4.59
C LEU A 97 14.73 -13.98 -3.55
N SER A 98 15.46 -12.94 -3.88
CA SER A 98 15.63 -11.77 -3.03
C SER A 98 15.73 -10.50 -3.87
N GLY A 99 15.08 -9.43 -3.44
CA GLY A 99 15.08 -8.13 -4.11
C GLY A 99 14.34 -8.16 -5.46
N GLU A 100 14.95 -7.57 -6.47
CA GLU A 100 14.41 -7.46 -7.82
C GLU A 100 15.49 -7.77 -8.86
N GLY A 101 15.08 -8.14 -10.08
CA GLY A 101 16.02 -8.43 -11.15
C GLY A 101 15.43 -9.32 -12.24
N LYS A 102 16.33 -10.09 -12.89
CA LYS A 102 15.95 -11.06 -13.92
C LYS A 102 16.21 -12.49 -13.46
N ALA A 103 15.15 -13.27 -13.36
CA ALA A 103 15.23 -14.70 -13.12
C ALA A 103 15.89 -15.40 -14.32
N LYS A 104 16.61 -16.48 -14.05
CA LYS A 104 17.06 -17.39 -15.10
C LYS A 104 15.86 -18.17 -15.67
N ASN A 105 16.11 -19.14 -16.52
CA ASN A 105 15.06 -20.01 -17.08
C ASN A 105 14.29 -20.80 -16.00
N VAL A 106 14.90 -20.96 -14.85
CA VAL A 106 14.37 -21.62 -13.66
C VAL A 106 14.80 -20.85 -12.41
N ILE A 107 14.00 -20.92 -11.37
CA ILE A 107 14.32 -20.47 -10.02
C ILE A 107 14.97 -21.64 -9.31
N THR A 108 16.24 -21.50 -8.92
CA THR A 108 17.00 -22.58 -8.29
C THR A 108 17.17 -22.30 -6.80
N CYS A 109 16.72 -23.24 -5.97
CA CYS A 109 16.93 -23.17 -4.52
C CYS A 109 18.44 -23.27 -4.21
N PRO A 110 19.01 -22.29 -3.51
CA PRO A 110 20.45 -22.30 -3.24
C PRO A 110 20.85 -23.38 -2.21
N TYR A 111 19.89 -23.99 -1.49
CA TYR A 111 20.20 -24.97 -0.46
C TYR A 111 20.50 -26.36 -1.05
N HIS A 112 19.59 -26.94 -1.87
CA HIS A 112 19.76 -28.30 -2.43
C HIS A 112 19.56 -28.35 -3.94
N ALA A 113 19.61 -27.20 -4.62
CA ALA A 113 19.49 -27.07 -6.06
C ALA A 113 18.15 -27.61 -6.65
N TRP A 114 17.07 -27.66 -5.87
CA TRP A 114 15.75 -27.84 -6.48
C TRP A 114 15.47 -26.69 -7.41
N ALA A 115 15.00 -26.98 -8.60
CA ALA A 115 14.76 -25.98 -9.63
C ALA A 115 13.28 -25.97 -10.02
N PHE A 116 12.71 -24.75 -10.10
CA PHE A 116 11.32 -24.52 -10.44
C PHE A 116 11.26 -23.73 -11.74
N LYS A 117 10.35 -24.08 -12.61
CA LYS A 117 10.02 -23.26 -13.79
C LYS A 117 9.39 -21.93 -13.33
N LEU A 118 9.33 -20.94 -14.22
CA LEU A 118 8.72 -19.64 -13.92
C LEU A 118 7.17 -19.71 -13.81
N ASP A 119 6.58 -20.86 -14.12
CA ASP A 119 5.16 -21.18 -13.87
C ASP A 119 4.91 -21.84 -12.49
N GLY A 120 5.97 -22.03 -11.68
CA GLY A 120 5.90 -22.62 -10.34
C GLY A 120 6.10 -24.13 -10.31
N ASN A 121 6.02 -24.83 -11.46
CA ASN A 121 6.18 -26.27 -11.51
C ASN A 121 7.62 -26.70 -11.19
N LEU A 122 7.78 -27.83 -10.49
CA LEU A 122 9.09 -28.42 -10.26
C LEU A 122 9.71 -28.84 -11.60
N ALA A 123 10.89 -28.31 -11.92
CA ALA A 123 11.66 -28.69 -13.11
C ALA A 123 12.64 -29.83 -12.80
N HIS A 124 13.25 -29.79 -11.62
CA HIS A 124 14.25 -30.78 -11.21
C HIS A 124 14.40 -30.81 -9.68
N ALA A 125 14.43 -32.01 -9.13
CA ALA A 125 14.84 -32.25 -7.75
C ALA A 125 15.95 -33.34 -7.77
N ARG A 126 17.12 -32.98 -7.26
CA ARG A 126 18.25 -33.87 -7.28
C ARG A 126 17.94 -35.18 -6.52
N ASN A 127 18.22 -36.34 -7.14
CA ASN A 127 18.05 -37.68 -6.58
C ASN A 127 16.58 -38.11 -6.36
N CYS A 128 15.60 -37.38 -6.90
CA CYS A 128 14.18 -37.70 -6.72
C CYS A 128 13.80 -39.08 -7.32
N GLU A 129 14.52 -39.52 -8.34
CA GLU A 129 14.34 -40.83 -9.01
C GLU A 129 14.60 -42.00 -8.09
N ASN A 130 15.36 -41.84 -7.02
CA ASN A 130 15.70 -42.86 -6.04
C ASN A 130 14.83 -42.78 -4.75
N VAL A 131 13.90 -41.81 -4.69
CA VAL A 131 13.03 -41.60 -3.53
C VAL A 131 11.68 -42.27 -3.77
N ALA A 132 11.35 -43.25 -2.92
CA ALA A 132 10.08 -43.95 -3.04
C ALA A 132 8.87 -42.99 -2.91
N ASN A 133 7.92 -43.10 -3.85
CA ASN A 133 6.68 -42.30 -3.89
C ASN A 133 6.91 -40.79 -3.95
N PHE A 134 8.04 -40.36 -4.51
CA PHE A 134 8.23 -38.92 -4.76
C PHE A 134 7.21 -38.42 -5.80
N ASP A 135 6.42 -37.43 -5.41
CA ASP A 135 5.37 -36.83 -6.23
C ASP A 135 5.78 -35.39 -6.59
N SER A 136 6.19 -35.17 -7.84
CA SER A 136 6.61 -33.86 -8.34
C SER A 136 5.47 -32.84 -8.32
N ASP A 137 4.22 -33.28 -8.45
CA ASP A 137 3.05 -32.39 -8.50
C ASP A 137 2.73 -31.82 -7.11
N LYS A 138 3.16 -32.50 -6.05
CA LYS A 138 3.10 -31.98 -4.67
C LYS A 138 4.28 -31.11 -4.28
N ALA A 139 5.29 -31.02 -5.13
CA ALA A 139 6.53 -30.29 -4.88
C ALA A 139 6.61 -28.99 -5.71
N GLN A 140 5.48 -28.40 -6.06
CA GLN A 140 5.37 -27.13 -6.78
C GLN A 140 5.45 -25.93 -5.82
N LEU A 141 5.73 -24.72 -6.36
CA LEU A 141 5.58 -23.49 -5.61
C LEU A 141 4.10 -23.22 -5.35
N VAL A 142 3.77 -22.77 -4.15
CA VAL A 142 2.40 -22.42 -3.79
C VAL A 142 2.05 -21.08 -4.42
N PRO A 143 1.03 -21.02 -5.29
CA PRO A 143 0.65 -19.77 -5.97
C PRO A 143 -0.05 -18.81 -5.01
N VAL A 144 0.10 -17.52 -5.29
CA VAL A 144 -0.66 -16.43 -4.70
C VAL A 144 -1.49 -15.79 -5.81
N ARG A 145 -2.74 -15.43 -5.53
CA ARG A 145 -3.56 -14.73 -6.53
C ARG A 145 -2.91 -13.41 -6.92
N LEU A 146 -2.96 -13.12 -8.21
CA LEU A 146 -2.39 -11.90 -8.79
C LEU A 146 -3.32 -11.35 -9.87
N GLU A 147 -3.51 -10.05 -9.89
CA GLU A 147 -4.18 -9.31 -10.97
C GLU A 147 -3.36 -8.08 -11.34
N GLU A 148 -3.27 -7.79 -12.65
CA GLU A 148 -2.80 -6.51 -13.17
C GLU A 148 -4.02 -5.60 -13.40
N TYR A 149 -4.07 -4.46 -12.72
CA TYR A 149 -5.23 -3.57 -12.74
C TYR A 149 -4.80 -2.10 -12.70
N ALA A 150 -5.31 -1.29 -13.64
CA ALA A 150 -5.05 0.14 -13.75
C ALA A 150 -3.56 0.54 -13.70
N GLY A 151 -2.67 -0.25 -14.34
CA GLY A 151 -1.23 -0.02 -14.36
C GLY A 151 -0.46 -0.60 -13.17
N PHE A 152 -1.15 -1.21 -12.21
CA PHE A 152 -0.56 -1.77 -11.00
C PHE A 152 -0.73 -3.28 -10.90
N VAL A 153 0.10 -3.89 -10.07
CA VAL A 153 0.08 -5.31 -9.74
C VAL A 153 -0.45 -5.48 -8.32
N PHE A 154 -1.49 -6.27 -8.20
CA PHE A 154 -2.14 -6.61 -6.93
C PHE A 154 -1.98 -8.09 -6.65
N ILE A 155 -1.83 -8.43 -5.37
CA ILE A 155 -1.88 -9.82 -4.90
C ILE A 155 -2.94 -9.98 -3.81
N ASN A 156 -3.45 -11.21 -3.68
CA ASN A 156 -4.32 -11.60 -2.57
C ASN A 156 -3.95 -13.01 -2.10
N MET A 157 -3.78 -13.17 -0.80
CA MET A 157 -3.40 -14.48 -0.22
C MET A 157 -4.61 -15.42 -0.08
N ASP A 158 -5.84 -14.91 -0.17
CA ASP A 158 -7.05 -15.75 -0.26
C ASP A 158 -7.18 -16.29 -1.69
N PRO A 159 -7.08 -17.62 -1.90
CA PRO A 159 -7.23 -18.22 -3.23
C PRO A 159 -8.64 -18.03 -3.81
N ASN A 160 -9.64 -17.70 -2.99
CA ASN A 160 -11.03 -17.54 -3.37
C ASN A 160 -11.45 -16.06 -3.49
N ALA A 161 -10.53 -15.12 -3.35
CA ALA A 161 -10.84 -13.69 -3.46
C ALA A 161 -11.58 -13.38 -4.77
N THR A 162 -12.57 -12.49 -4.75
CA THR A 162 -13.17 -11.91 -5.96
C THR A 162 -12.14 -11.02 -6.68
N SER A 163 -12.47 -10.45 -7.84
CA SER A 163 -11.55 -9.61 -8.60
C SER A 163 -11.18 -8.30 -7.86
N VAL A 164 -10.10 -7.65 -8.30
CA VAL A 164 -9.74 -6.30 -7.82
C VAL A 164 -10.90 -5.32 -8.08
N GLU A 165 -11.51 -5.38 -9.28
CA GLU A 165 -12.65 -4.51 -9.63
C GLU A 165 -13.85 -4.75 -8.71
N ASP A 166 -14.12 -5.99 -8.28
CA ASP A 166 -15.22 -6.28 -7.34
C ASP A 166 -14.96 -5.70 -5.94
N GLN A 167 -13.71 -5.69 -5.49
CA GLN A 167 -13.35 -5.15 -4.17
C GLN A 167 -13.11 -3.63 -4.18
N LEU A 168 -12.67 -3.08 -5.31
CA LEU A 168 -12.37 -1.65 -5.50
C LEU A 168 -13.16 -1.08 -6.71
N PRO A 169 -14.49 -1.15 -6.69
CA PRO A 169 -15.31 -0.87 -7.87
C PRO A 169 -15.12 0.56 -8.38
N GLY A 170 -14.86 0.69 -9.68
CA GLY A 170 -14.68 1.96 -10.36
C GLY A 170 -13.33 2.67 -10.14
N LEU A 171 -12.46 2.13 -9.28
CA LEU A 171 -11.14 2.72 -9.03
C LEU A 171 -10.33 2.84 -10.33
N GLY A 172 -10.27 1.79 -11.15
CA GLY A 172 -9.46 1.79 -12.37
C GLY A 172 -9.85 2.89 -13.34
N ALA A 173 -11.16 3.12 -13.53
CA ALA A 173 -11.65 4.20 -14.35
C ALA A 173 -11.23 5.58 -13.83
N LYS A 174 -11.27 5.79 -12.51
CA LYS A 174 -10.87 7.05 -11.89
C LYS A 174 -9.36 7.29 -11.92
N VAL A 175 -8.56 6.24 -11.76
CA VAL A 175 -7.09 6.34 -11.92
C VAL A 175 -6.73 6.70 -13.36
N LEU A 176 -7.35 6.06 -14.36
CA LEU A 176 -7.13 6.37 -15.77
C LEU A 176 -7.63 7.77 -16.17
N GLU A 177 -8.71 8.26 -15.55
CA GLU A 177 -9.20 9.64 -15.73
C GLU A 177 -8.18 10.65 -15.18
N ALA A 178 -7.63 10.40 -13.99
CA ALA A 178 -6.66 11.29 -13.33
C ALA A 178 -5.26 11.22 -13.97
N CYS A 179 -4.84 10.04 -14.41
CA CYS A 179 -3.53 9.81 -15.04
C CYS A 179 -3.69 8.90 -16.28
N PRO A 180 -4.06 9.46 -17.43
CA PRO A 180 -4.19 8.70 -18.69
C PRO A 180 -2.92 7.96 -19.08
N GLU A 181 -1.75 8.48 -18.69
CA GLU A 181 -0.44 7.94 -18.96
C GLU A 181 0.04 6.90 -17.93
N VAL A 182 -0.84 6.39 -17.07
CA VAL A 182 -0.45 5.48 -15.98
C VAL A 182 0.34 4.26 -16.47
N HIS A 183 0.03 3.72 -17.65
CA HIS A 183 0.75 2.57 -18.22
C HIS A 183 2.15 2.90 -18.75
N ASP A 184 2.45 4.17 -18.99
CA ASP A 184 3.75 4.65 -19.50
C ASP A 184 4.71 5.05 -18.39
N LEU A 185 4.22 5.07 -17.14
CA LEU A 185 5.02 5.45 -15.98
C LEU A 185 6.20 4.49 -15.76
N LYS A 186 7.35 5.08 -15.39
CA LYS A 186 8.59 4.38 -15.02
C LYS A 186 9.01 4.80 -13.63
N LEU A 187 9.48 3.85 -12.84
CA LEU A 187 10.02 4.13 -11.51
C LEU A 187 11.28 4.99 -11.63
N ALA A 188 11.23 6.19 -11.10
CA ALA A 188 12.35 7.14 -11.09
C ALA A 188 13.11 7.14 -9.76
N ALA A 189 12.39 6.97 -8.65
CA ALA A 189 12.99 6.89 -7.32
C ALA A 189 12.13 6.04 -6.38
N ARG A 190 12.78 5.34 -5.45
CA ARG A 190 12.15 4.61 -4.35
C ARG A 190 12.85 4.97 -3.06
N PHE A 191 12.08 5.38 -2.06
CA PHE A 191 12.56 5.62 -0.71
C PHE A 191 11.94 4.62 0.24
N THR A 192 12.75 3.73 0.77
CA THR A 192 12.30 2.74 1.76
C THR A 192 12.62 3.25 3.16
N THR A 193 11.60 3.26 4.02
CA THR A 193 11.72 3.70 5.42
C THR A 193 11.04 2.69 6.33
N ARG A 194 11.72 2.31 7.41
CA ARG A 194 11.13 1.55 8.51
C ARG A 194 10.58 2.55 9.52
N THR A 195 9.29 2.84 9.42
CA THR A 195 8.59 3.84 10.22
C THR A 195 8.18 3.22 11.56
N PRO A 196 8.60 3.77 12.72
CA PRO A 196 8.19 3.27 14.04
C PRO A 196 6.77 3.74 14.38
N ALA A 197 5.81 3.31 13.59
CA ALA A 197 4.38 3.58 13.74
C ALA A 197 3.56 2.41 13.21
N ASN A 198 2.39 2.19 13.82
CA ASN A 198 1.37 1.28 13.32
C ASN A 198 0.86 1.77 11.96
N TRP A 199 0.59 0.85 11.05
CA TRP A 199 0.09 1.16 9.70
C TRP A 199 -1.18 2.02 9.70
N LYS A 200 -2.06 1.86 10.69
CA LYS A 200 -3.29 2.65 10.82
C LYS A 200 -3.01 4.13 11.14
N ASN A 201 -1.93 4.44 11.88
CA ASN A 201 -1.55 5.84 12.10
C ASN A 201 -1.13 6.54 10.80
N ILE A 202 -0.51 5.80 9.87
CA ILE A 202 -0.10 6.32 8.58
C ILE A 202 -1.34 6.52 7.69
N VAL A 203 -2.27 5.57 7.73
CA VAL A 203 -3.55 5.68 7.00
C VAL A 203 -4.40 6.81 7.56
N ASP A 204 -4.52 6.95 8.88
CA ASP A 204 -5.25 8.04 9.53
C ASP A 204 -4.69 9.41 9.11
N ASN A 205 -3.36 9.57 9.11
CA ASN A 205 -2.69 10.79 8.67
C ASN A 205 -2.99 11.10 7.20
N TYR A 206 -3.03 10.10 6.32
CA TYR A 206 -3.31 10.30 4.90
C TYR A 206 -4.78 10.66 4.62
N LEU A 207 -5.72 10.18 5.42
CA LEU A 207 -7.17 10.27 5.14
C LEU A 207 -7.80 11.60 5.54
N GLU A 208 -7.00 12.63 5.78
CA GLU A 208 -7.47 13.99 6.07
C GLU A 208 -6.43 15.02 5.63
N CYS A 209 -6.84 16.28 5.50
CA CYS A 209 -5.93 17.40 5.27
C CYS A 209 -6.08 18.48 6.36
N TYR A 210 -6.62 18.09 7.53
CA TYR A 210 -6.72 18.96 8.71
C TYR A 210 -5.35 19.39 9.22
N HIS A 211 -4.37 18.48 9.10
CA HIS A 211 -2.96 18.76 9.42
C HIS A 211 -2.20 19.49 8.30
N CYS A 212 -2.70 19.51 7.04
CA CYS A 212 -1.91 20.01 5.90
C CYS A 212 -1.45 21.47 6.10
N GLY A 213 -2.32 22.34 6.60
CA GLY A 213 -1.97 23.73 6.83
C GLY A 213 -0.77 23.94 7.76
N PRO A 214 -0.79 23.39 8.97
CA PRO A 214 0.32 23.51 9.92
C PRO A 214 1.55 22.65 9.60
N ALA A 215 1.40 21.50 8.95
CA ALA A 215 2.47 20.51 8.76
C ALA A 215 3.17 20.62 7.40
N HIS A 216 2.43 20.96 6.33
CA HIS A 216 2.91 20.98 4.94
C HIS A 216 2.80 22.34 4.28
N PRO A 217 3.65 23.33 4.64
CA PRO A 217 3.60 24.66 4.02
C PRO A 217 3.72 24.62 2.49
N GLY A 218 4.63 23.77 1.96
CA GLY A 218 4.85 23.63 0.52
C GLY A 218 3.65 23.03 -0.22
N PHE A 219 2.99 22.03 0.35
CA PHE A 219 1.77 21.46 -0.22
C PHE A 219 0.61 22.47 -0.17
N SER A 220 0.40 23.08 0.98
CA SER A 220 -0.67 24.09 1.18
C SER A 220 -0.46 25.36 0.34
N ASP A 221 0.79 25.65 -0.07
CA ASP A 221 1.11 26.69 -1.02
C ASP A 221 0.79 26.33 -2.47
N SER A 222 0.73 25.04 -2.79
CA SER A 222 0.54 24.48 -4.14
C SER A 222 -0.88 23.99 -4.42
N VAL A 223 -1.65 23.69 -3.37
CA VAL A 223 -3.02 23.17 -3.47
C VAL A 223 -3.97 24.08 -2.72
N GLN A 224 -5.13 24.36 -3.32
CA GLN A 224 -6.17 25.16 -2.72
C GLN A 224 -6.90 24.35 -1.65
N VAL A 225 -6.45 24.40 -0.38
CA VAL A 225 -7.01 23.61 0.73
C VAL A 225 -8.47 23.94 1.01
N ASP A 226 -8.91 25.17 0.72
CA ASP A 226 -10.30 25.63 0.79
C ASP A 226 -11.19 25.06 -0.34
N ARG A 227 -10.57 24.50 -1.37
CA ARG A 227 -11.21 23.81 -2.50
C ARG A 227 -10.69 22.39 -2.62
N TYR A 228 -10.70 21.66 -1.51
CA TYR A 228 -10.23 20.31 -1.37
C TYR A 228 -11.36 19.44 -0.83
N TRP A 229 -11.64 18.34 -1.50
CA TRP A 229 -12.73 17.40 -1.16
C TRP A 229 -12.19 16.03 -0.94
N HIS A 230 -12.89 15.27 -0.12
CA HIS A 230 -12.60 13.87 0.13
C HIS A 230 -13.90 13.06 -0.03
N THR A 231 -13.92 12.09 -0.94
CA THR A 231 -15.08 11.24 -1.24
C THR A 231 -14.78 9.78 -0.96
N MET A 232 -15.79 9.07 -0.41
CA MET A 232 -15.70 7.67 0.00
C MET A 232 -16.36 6.76 -1.03
N HIS A 233 -15.67 5.68 -1.42
CA HIS A 233 -16.11 4.73 -2.45
C HIS A 233 -15.99 3.26 -1.96
N GLY A 234 -16.43 2.96 -0.73
CA GLY A 234 -16.27 1.64 -0.13
C GLY A 234 -14.82 1.40 0.29
N ASN A 235 -14.14 0.47 -0.36
CA ASN A 235 -12.77 0.11 -0.04
C ASN A 235 -11.70 1.04 -0.66
N TRP A 236 -12.08 2.16 -1.21
CA TRP A 236 -11.15 3.20 -1.65
C TRP A 236 -11.76 4.59 -1.46
N THR A 237 -10.90 5.60 -1.42
CA THR A 237 -11.34 7.00 -1.30
C THR A 237 -10.60 7.86 -2.32
N LEU A 238 -11.15 9.02 -2.63
CA LEU A 238 -10.52 10.01 -3.50
C LEU A 238 -10.49 11.36 -2.80
N GLN A 239 -9.29 11.86 -2.58
CA GLN A 239 -9.01 13.24 -2.25
C GLN A 239 -8.74 14.01 -3.53
N TYR A 240 -9.33 15.19 -3.66
CA TYR A 240 -9.22 16.00 -4.85
C TYR A 240 -9.06 17.47 -4.47
N GLY A 241 -8.02 18.14 -4.99
CA GLY A 241 -7.77 19.53 -4.74
C GLY A 241 -7.24 20.26 -5.97
N PHE A 242 -7.77 21.45 -6.27
CA PHE A 242 -7.23 22.28 -7.34
C PHE A 242 -5.83 22.77 -6.99
N ALA A 243 -4.95 22.69 -7.97
CA ALA A 243 -3.63 23.27 -7.86
C ALA A 243 -3.67 24.80 -7.95
N LYS A 244 -2.69 25.43 -7.36
CA LYS A 244 -2.39 26.86 -7.54
C LYS A 244 -0.90 27.05 -7.78
N PRO A 245 -0.47 28.02 -8.58
CA PRO A 245 0.94 28.27 -8.83
C PRO A 245 1.73 28.44 -7.53
N SER A 246 2.87 27.76 -7.44
CA SER A 246 3.78 27.82 -6.30
C SER A 246 5.22 27.83 -6.79
N GLU A 247 6.08 28.59 -6.09
CA GLU A 247 7.52 28.55 -6.33
C GLU A 247 8.24 27.49 -5.49
N GLN A 248 7.54 26.92 -4.48
CA GLN A 248 8.16 26.04 -3.48
C GLN A 248 8.08 24.56 -3.82
N SER A 249 7.02 24.10 -4.51
CA SER A 249 6.79 22.67 -4.76
C SER A 249 6.47 22.33 -6.22
N PHE A 250 5.24 22.58 -6.68
CA PHE A 250 4.83 22.23 -8.03
C PHE A 250 4.82 23.49 -8.94
N LYS A 251 5.62 23.44 -10.01
CA LYS A 251 5.56 24.45 -11.07
C LYS A 251 4.65 23.94 -12.18
N PHE A 252 3.57 24.62 -12.45
CA PHE A 252 2.65 24.33 -13.56
C PHE A 252 2.14 25.67 -14.16
N GLU A 253 1.62 25.59 -15.38
CA GLU A 253 1.15 26.78 -16.09
C GLU A 253 -0.11 27.35 -15.43
N GLU A 254 -0.14 28.68 -15.23
CA GLU A 254 -1.29 29.40 -14.70
C GLU A 254 -2.50 29.24 -15.63
N GLY A 255 -3.70 28.99 -15.06
CA GLY A 255 -4.93 28.82 -15.83
C GLY A 255 -5.17 27.37 -16.32
N THR A 256 -4.37 26.39 -15.89
CA THR A 256 -4.67 24.97 -16.13
C THR A 256 -5.63 24.44 -15.05
N ASP A 257 -6.51 23.50 -15.43
CA ASP A 257 -7.36 22.74 -14.50
C ASP A 257 -6.55 21.64 -13.79
N ALA A 258 -5.26 21.90 -13.53
CA ALA A 258 -4.39 20.96 -12.87
C ALA A 258 -4.87 20.71 -11.43
N ALA A 259 -4.95 19.46 -11.06
CA ALA A 259 -5.44 19.05 -9.75
C ALA A 259 -4.58 17.95 -9.15
N PHE A 260 -4.55 17.92 -7.84
CA PHE A 260 -4.05 16.79 -7.07
C PHE A 260 -5.19 15.77 -6.89
N HIS A 261 -4.89 14.50 -7.12
CA HIS A 261 -5.79 13.39 -6.82
C HIS A 261 -5.05 12.40 -5.91
N GLY A 262 -5.54 12.24 -4.70
CA GLY A 262 -5.03 11.27 -3.73
C GLY A 262 -6.01 10.12 -3.57
N PHE A 263 -5.63 8.92 -3.99
CA PHE A 263 -6.41 7.71 -3.81
C PHE A 263 -5.86 6.94 -2.61
N TRP A 264 -6.70 6.61 -1.66
CA TRP A 264 -6.40 5.57 -0.69
C TRP A 264 -7.12 4.28 -1.09
N LEU A 265 -6.41 3.18 -1.09
CA LEU A 265 -6.88 1.84 -1.39
C LEU A 265 -6.77 0.99 -0.13
N TRP A 266 -7.88 0.38 0.26
CA TRP A 266 -7.86 -0.59 1.36
C TRP A 266 -6.88 -1.73 1.09
N PRO A 267 -6.04 -2.15 2.08
CA PRO A 267 -6.00 -1.58 3.42
C PRO A 267 -5.08 -0.36 3.56
N CYS A 268 -4.02 -0.22 2.76
CA CYS A 268 -2.93 0.68 3.09
C CYS A 268 -2.04 1.09 1.89
N THR A 269 -2.62 1.24 0.70
CA THR A 269 -1.89 1.78 -0.47
C THR A 269 -2.43 3.16 -0.82
N MET A 270 -1.55 4.10 -1.13
CA MET A 270 -1.93 5.43 -1.57
C MET A 270 -1.33 5.73 -2.94
N LEU A 271 -2.18 6.20 -3.88
CA LEU A 271 -1.77 6.64 -5.21
C LEU A 271 -2.00 8.14 -5.30
N ASN A 272 -0.96 8.91 -5.61
CA ASN A 272 -1.07 10.36 -5.72
C ASN A 272 -0.73 10.79 -7.15
N VAL A 273 -1.74 11.23 -7.88
CA VAL A 273 -1.56 11.92 -9.16
C VAL A 273 -1.32 13.40 -8.84
N THR A 274 -0.13 13.86 -9.17
CA THR A 274 0.26 15.26 -8.92
C THR A 274 -0.27 16.18 -10.02
N PRO A 275 -0.31 17.51 -9.78
CA PRO A 275 -0.65 18.47 -10.81
C PRO A 275 0.33 18.52 -12.00
N ILE A 276 1.41 17.76 -11.94
CA ILE A 276 2.42 17.65 -13.00
C ILE A 276 2.05 16.50 -13.93
N LYS A 277 1.82 16.79 -15.20
CA LYS A 277 1.51 15.78 -16.20
C LYS A 277 2.58 14.68 -16.26
N GLY A 278 2.13 13.42 -16.29
CA GLY A 278 3.00 12.24 -16.38
C GLY A 278 3.82 11.97 -15.13
N MET A 279 3.37 12.44 -13.96
CA MET A 279 3.96 12.15 -12.66
C MET A 279 2.94 11.55 -11.72
N MET A 280 3.35 10.50 -11.01
CA MET A 280 2.60 9.88 -9.93
C MET A 280 3.54 9.50 -8.78
N THR A 281 3.07 9.60 -7.54
CA THR A 281 3.74 8.98 -6.41
C THR A 281 2.87 7.86 -5.84
N VAL A 282 3.50 6.81 -5.35
CA VAL A 282 2.81 5.67 -4.74
C VAL A 282 3.43 5.37 -3.39
N ILE A 283 2.58 5.22 -2.40
CA ILE A 283 3.01 4.85 -1.06
C ILE A 283 2.49 3.43 -0.79
N TYR A 284 3.41 2.50 -0.66
CA TYR A 284 3.13 1.13 -0.27
C TYR A 284 3.48 0.95 1.21
N GLU A 285 2.48 0.58 2.00
CA GLU A 285 2.67 0.31 3.42
C GLU A 285 2.67 -1.20 3.65
N PHE A 286 3.76 -1.71 4.19
CA PHE A 286 3.91 -3.12 4.54
C PHE A 286 4.09 -3.24 6.06
N PRO A 287 3.03 -3.50 6.82
CA PRO A 287 3.12 -3.65 8.26
C PRO A 287 4.04 -4.80 8.66
N VAL A 288 4.90 -4.56 9.64
CA VAL A 288 5.87 -5.53 10.16
C VAL A 288 5.39 -6.11 11.49
N ASP A 289 4.94 -5.24 12.37
CA ASP A 289 4.37 -5.55 13.68
C ASP A 289 3.39 -4.44 14.10
N SER A 290 2.85 -4.53 15.31
CA SER A 290 1.88 -3.54 15.83
C SER A 290 2.41 -2.10 15.91
N GLU A 291 3.72 -1.90 15.82
CA GLU A 291 4.35 -0.59 16.03
C GLU A 291 5.34 -0.20 14.93
N THR A 292 5.45 -1.02 13.89
CA THR A 292 6.42 -0.79 12.81
C THR A 292 5.80 -1.08 11.46
N THR A 293 5.94 -0.15 10.55
CA THR A 293 5.54 -0.29 9.14
C THR A 293 6.73 -0.02 8.22
N LEU A 294 6.95 -0.89 7.25
CA LEU A 294 7.89 -0.65 6.16
C LEU A 294 7.15 0.13 5.07
N GLN A 295 7.58 1.35 4.82
CA GLN A 295 7.04 2.22 3.80
C GLN A 295 7.97 2.26 2.58
N ASN A 296 7.44 1.96 1.39
CA ASN A 296 8.06 2.32 0.14
C ASN A 296 7.32 3.51 -0.46
N TYR A 297 8.04 4.61 -0.63
CA TYR A 297 7.55 5.80 -1.31
C TYR A 297 8.19 5.87 -2.70
N ASP A 298 7.39 5.57 -3.72
CA ASP A 298 7.83 5.49 -5.10
C ASP A 298 7.42 6.73 -5.87
N ILE A 299 8.33 7.22 -6.71
CA ILE A 299 8.08 8.34 -7.62
C ILE A 299 8.23 7.85 -9.04
N TYR A 300 7.21 8.07 -9.84
CA TYR A 300 7.12 7.66 -11.24
C TYR A 300 7.03 8.87 -12.16
N PHE A 301 7.69 8.78 -13.32
CA PHE A 301 7.53 9.69 -14.44
C PHE A 301 7.35 8.91 -15.74
N THR A 302 6.80 9.57 -16.77
CA THR A 302 6.65 8.95 -18.11
C THR A 302 7.95 8.94 -18.91
N ASN A 303 8.90 9.82 -18.61
CA ASN A 303 10.19 9.90 -19.27
C ASN A 303 11.30 9.11 -18.51
N GLU A 304 12.20 8.49 -19.25
CA GLU A 304 13.34 7.73 -18.67
C GLU A 304 14.47 8.67 -18.25
N GLU A 305 14.72 9.73 -19.01
CA GLU A 305 15.74 10.74 -18.68
C GLU A 305 15.07 11.88 -17.90
N LEU A 306 15.44 12.02 -16.63
CA LEU A 306 14.86 13.02 -15.74
C LEU A 306 15.44 14.42 -16.04
N THR A 307 14.53 15.40 -16.09
CA THR A 307 14.92 16.81 -16.13
C THR A 307 15.49 17.27 -14.78
N ASP A 308 16.13 18.43 -14.74
CA ASP A 308 16.67 18.95 -13.49
C ASP A 308 15.56 19.36 -12.51
N GLU A 309 14.40 19.82 -13.01
CA GLU A 309 13.20 20.07 -12.20
C GLU A 309 12.68 18.80 -11.56
N GLN A 310 12.61 17.68 -12.32
CA GLN A 310 12.18 16.40 -11.80
C GLN A 310 13.13 15.86 -10.72
N LYS A 311 14.44 16.01 -10.91
CA LYS A 311 15.46 15.66 -9.89
C LYS A 311 15.28 16.51 -8.61
N SER A 312 15.12 17.81 -8.76
CA SER A 312 14.87 18.71 -7.63
C SER A 312 13.58 18.36 -6.88
N LEU A 313 12.54 17.95 -7.61
CA LEU A 313 11.28 17.51 -7.01
C LEU A 313 11.44 16.19 -6.24
N ILE A 314 12.20 15.24 -6.78
CA ILE A 314 12.56 13.99 -6.05
C ILE A 314 13.28 14.32 -4.74
N GLU A 315 14.24 15.27 -4.77
CA GLU A 315 14.96 15.72 -3.56
C GLU A 315 14.01 16.38 -2.56
N TRP A 316 13.09 17.22 -3.03
CA TRP A 316 12.08 17.84 -2.16
C TRP A 316 11.18 16.80 -1.47
N TYR A 317 10.72 15.78 -2.20
CA TYR A 317 9.95 14.68 -1.60
C TYR A 317 10.76 13.93 -0.54
N ARG A 318 12.06 13.65 -0.83
CA ARG A 318 12.95 12.93 0.08
C ARG A 318 13.25 13.71 1.35
N ASP A 319 13.59 14.98 1.20
CA ASP A 319 14.24 15.77 2.27
C ASP A 319 13.28 16.69 3.03
N VAL A 320 12.13 17.02 2.42
CA VAL A 320 11.16 17.96 2.99
C VAL A 320 9.83 17.27 3.25
N PHE A 321 9.09 16.92 2.20
CA PHE A 321 7.68 16.53 2.30
C PHE A 321 7.48 15.25 3.14
N ARG A 322 8.17 14.16 2.82
CA ARG A 322 8.04 12.90 3.57
C ARG A 322 8.45 12.98 5.05
N PRO A 323 9.57 13.63 5.41
CA PRO A 323 9.95 13.79 6.81
C PRO A 323 8.95 14.57 7.66
N GLU A 324 8.10 15.41 7.06
CA GLU A 324 7.04 16.13 7.78
C GLU A 324 6.04 15.14 8.35
N ASP A 325 5.48 14.24 7.54
CA ASP A 325 4.52 13.21 7.98
C ASP A 325 5.13 12.18 8.92
N LEU A 326 6.33 11.67 8.57
CA LEU A 326 6.99 10.65 9.38
C LEU A 326 7.14 11.09 10.83
N ARG A 327 7.52 12.35 11.09
CA ARG A 327 7.64 12.89 12.45
C ARG A 327 6.30 12.95 13.18
N LEU A 328 5.21 13.22 12.49
CA LEU A 328 3.86 13.25 13.05
C LEU A 328 3.41 11.87 13.48
N VAL A 329 3.44 10.89 12.57
CA VAL A 329 2.97 9.52 12.84
C VAL A 329 3.81 8.82 13.92
N GLU A 330 5.14 9.05 13.94
CA GLU A 330 6.01 8.56 15.03
C GLU A 330 5.66 9.17 16.37
N SER A 331 5.32 10.45 16.40
CA SER A 331 4.90 11.15 17.62
C SER A 331 3.55 10.64 18.11
N VAL A 332 2.60 10.42 17.20
CA VAL A 332 1.28 9.83 17.51
C VAL A 332 1.46 8.43 18.10
N GLN A 333 2.28 7.55 17.50
CA GLN A 333 2.54 6.21 18.03
C GLN A 333 3.06 6.25 19.49
N LYS A 334 3.92 7.19 19.83
CA LYS A 334 4.39 7.39 21.21
C LYS A 334 3.26 7.90 22.11
N GLY A 335 2.47 8.86 21.62
CA GLY A 335 1.37 9.47 22.35
C GLY A 335 0.25 8.51 22.72
N LEU A 336 -0.08 7.56 21.83
CA LEU A 336 -1.10 6.53 22.04
C LEU A 336 -0.82 5.63 23.25
N LYS A 337 0.45 5.51 23.68
CA LYS A 337 0.86 4.75 24.88
C LYS A 337 0.87 5.60 26.16
N SER A 338 0.62 6.89 26.05
CA SER A 338 0.67 7.79 27.18
C SER A 338 -0.53 7.57 28.11
N ARG A 339 -0.27 7.56 29.43
CA ARG A 339 -1.33 7.59 30.44
C ARG A 339 -2.20 8.84 30.38
N GLY A 340 -1.72 9.91 29.76
CA GLY A 340 -2.45 11.15 29.54
C GLY A 340 -3.44 11.09 28.37
N TYR A 341 -3.27 10.15 27.44
CA TYR A 341 -4.21 9.90 26.35
C TYR A 341 -5.32 8.98 26.85
N ARG A 342 -6.58 9.43 26.80
CA ARG A 342 -7.72 8.72 27.40
C ARG A 342 -8.22 7.54 26.55
N GLY A 343 -7.38 7.03 25.66
CA GLY A 343 -7.63 5.85 24.84
C GLY A 343 -8.30 6.10 23.51
N GLN A 344 -9.00 7.22 23.32
CA GLN A 344 -9.65 7.63 22.07
C GLN A 344 -9.56 9.15 21.89
N GLY A 345 -9.48 9.60 20.64
CA GLY A 345 -9.59 10.99 20.21
C GLY A 345 -10.94 11.29 19.58
N ARG A 346 -11.39 12.53 19.63
CA ARG A 346 -12.59 12.98 18.91
C ARG A 346 -12.26 13.19 17.44
N ILE A 347 -12.99 12.56 16.53
CA ILE A 347 -12.87 12.81 15.08
C ILE A 347 -13.51 14.15 14.75
N MET A 348 -12.77 15.03 14.09
CA MET A 348 -13.17 16.40 13.75
C MET A 348 -13.82 16.43 12.36
N ALA A 349 -14.93 15.70 12.22
CA ALA A 349 -15.72 15.65 11.01
C ALA A 349 -16.91 16.63 11.06
N ASP A 350 -17.11 17.36 9.99
CA ASP A 350 -18.24 18.27 9.79
C ASP A 350 -19.14 17.81 8.62
N SER A 351 -20.21 18.55 8.34
CA SER A 351 -21.15 18.23 7.27
C SER A 351 -20.68 18.70 5.88
N SER A 352 -19.55 19.43 5.78
CA SER A 352 -19.08 19.99 4.51
C SER A 352 -18.43 18.92 3.61
N GLY A 353 -17.85 17.87 4.21
CA GLY A 353 -17.04 16.88 3.49
C GLY A 353 -15.77 17.49 2.88
N SER A 354 -15.34 18.64 3.38
CA SER A 354 -14.11 19.30 2.93
C SER A 354 -12.86 18.50 3.32
N GLY A 355 -11.72 18.81 2.72
CA GLY A 355 -10.45 18.14 3.02
C GLY A 355 -9.97 18.32 4.46
N ILE A 356 -10.40 19.37 5.16
CA ILE A 356 -10.10 19.56 6.59
C ILE A 356 -11.04 18.79 7.52
N SER A 357 -12.10 18.16 6.99
CA SER A 357 -13.01 17.31 7.76
C SER A 357 -12.45 15.87 7.84
N GLU A 358 -12.32 15.30 9.02
CA GLU A 358 -11.76 13.97 9.27
C GLU A 358 -12.75 12.82 8.99
N HIS A 359 -13.72 13.02 8.11
CA HIS A 359 -14.71 11.98 7.77
C HIS A 359 -14.08 10.78 7.06
N GLY A 360 -12.92 10.94 6.41
CA GLY A 360 -12.13 9.84 5.85
C GLY A 360 -11.60 8.88 6.91
N ILE A 361 -11.13 9.42 8.04
CA ILE A 361 -10.71 8.61 9.20
C ILE A 361 -11.91 7.82 9.75
N ALA A 362 -13.07 8.47 9.92
CA ALA A 362 -14.29 7.78 10.38
C ALA A 362 -14.68 6.64 9.44
N HIS A 363 -14.57 6.83 8.13
CA HIS A 363 -14.82 5.81 7.12
C HIS A 363 -13.87 4.61 7.28
N PHE A 364 -12.57 4.85 7.39
CA PHE A 364 -11.56 3.83 7.60
C PHE A 364 -11.81 3.04 8.89
N HIS A 365 -12.10 3.74 10.00
CA HIS A 365 -12.42 3.08 11.26
C HIS A 365 -13.69 2.24 11.20
N ASN A 366 -14.67 2.64 10.39
CA ASN A 366 -15.86 1.82 10.15
C ASN A 366 -15.54 0.52 9.38
N LEU A 367 -14.62 0.56 8.42
CA LEU A 367 -14.15 -0.66 7.73
C LEU A 367 -13.41 -1.58 8.70
N LEU A 368 -12.50 -1.03 9.53
CA LEU A 368 -11.81 -1.80 10.57
C LEU A 368 -12.80 -2.40 11.58
N ALA A 369 -13.82 -1.64 11.98
CA ALA A 369 -14.83 -2.10 12.91
C ALA A 369 -15.60 -3.34 12.42
N GLN A 370 -15.77 -3.50 11.11
CA GLN A 370 -16.40 -4.69 10.53
C GLN A 370 -15.49 -5.92 10.70
N VAL A 371 -14.18 -5.76 10.56
CA VAL A 371 -13.20 -6.85 10.72
C VAL A 371 -13.14 -7.35 12.17
N PHE A 372 -13.33 -6.47 13.14
CA PHE A 372 -13.28 -6.82 14.57
C PHE A 372 -14.63 -7.23 15.18
N LYS A 373 -15.72 -7.24 14.41
CA LYS A 373 -17.04 -7.72 14.85
C LYS A 373 -17.26 -9.21 14.59
N ASP A 374 -16.55 -9.77 13.62
CA ASP A 374 -16.64 -11.19 13.21
C ASP A 374 -15.61 -12.05 13.95
#